data_0ca7a46827ed0589ad484ed2544601ef
#
_entry.id   0ca7a46827ed0589ad484ed2544601ef
#
_cell.length_a   1.000
_cell.length_b   1.000
_cell.length_c   1.000
_cell.angle_alpha   90.00
_cell.angle_beta   90.00
_cell.angle_gamma   90.00
#
_symmetry.space_group_name_H-M   'P 1'
#
loop_
_entity.id
_entity.type
_entity.pdbx_description
1 polymer ?
#
loop_
_entity_poly.entity_id
_entity_poly.type
_entity_poly.pdbx_seq_one_letter_code
_entity_poly.pdbx_strand_id
1 'polypeptide(L)'
;MVSGKVISKEKQEVVDFATVYLKGTTYGCTTNEEGIYHLHAPAGKYTLVVSAIGYETIEKPITLVHGERIKMNVMIAPSVTELDEVVVVSNGVSRVKRSAFNAIAVDTKEFQNSTKNLSDALAKAPGMKLRESGGVGSDMQLMLDGFSGKHVKIFIDGVPQEGVGSSFGLNNIPVNFADRIEVYKGVVPVGFGTDAIGGVINIVTNKKRRNWFLDGSYSYGSFNTHKSYVNFGQTFKNGFTYEINAFQNYSDNDYHVDAPVEDFETGRIDKDKRVRVKRFNDTYHNEAVIGKIGIVDKKWADRLMLGFTYSHM
;
A
#
# COMPACT_ATOMS: atom_id res chain seq x y z
N MET A 1 38.15 32.97 -19.03
CA MET A 1 38.23 31.78 -18.14
C MET A 1 37.56 32.13 -16.83
N VAL A 2 36.67 31.25 -16.32
CA VAL A 2 36.07 31.39 -14.99
C VAL A 2 36.62 30.28 -14.08
N SER A 3 37.01 30.63 -12.87
CA SER A 3 37.47 29.67 -11.86
C SER A 3 36.93 30.05 -10.50
N GLY A 4 36.82 29.10 -9.60
CA GLY A 4 36.32 29.36 -8.25
C GLY A 4 36.17 28.09 -7.44
N LYS A 5 35.60 28.25 -6.26
CA LYS A 5 35.25 27.16 -5.34
C LYS A 5 33.73 27.04 -5.18
N VAL A 6 33.26 25.82 -5.10
CA VAL A 6 31.87 25.53 -4.71
C VAL A 6 31.89 25.08 -3.25
N ILE A 7 31.07 25.75 -2.41
CA ILE A 7 31.06 25.57 -0.95
C ILE A 7 29.60 25.40 -0.50
N SER A 8 29.36 24.48 0.44
CA SER A 8 28.08 24.31 1.11
C SER A 8 27.77 25.50 2.02
N LYS A 9 26.58 26.08 1.92
CA LYS A 9 26.14 27.24 2.72
C LYS A 9 25.97 26.92 4.21
N GLU A 10 25.57 25.69 4.53
CA GLU A 10 25.33 25.29 5.94
C GLU A 10 26.59 24.79 6.63
N LYS A 11 27.33 23.89 5.98
CA LYS A 11 28.48 23.22 6.59
C LYS A 11 29.81 23.97 6.35
N GLN A 12 29.82 24.95 5.46
CA GLN A 12 31.02 25.62 4.96
C GLN A 12 32.11 24.68 4.43
N GLU A 13 31.73 23.45 4.11
CA GLU A 13 32.60 22.43 3.51
C GLU A 13 32.66 22.60 1.99
N VAL A 14 33.72 22.17 1.37
CA VAL A 14 33.83 22.16 -0.09
C VAL A 14 32.91 21.11 -0.68
N VAL A 15 32.33 21.40 -1.86
CA VAL A 15 31.50 20.44 -2.59
C VAL A 15 32.29 19.94 -3.79
N ASP A 16 32.70 18.70 -3.71
CA ASP A 16 33.39 17.96 -4.76
C ASP A 16 32.43 17.44 -5.82
N PHE A 17 32.95 17.19 -7.00
CA PHE A 17 32.20 16.66 -8.15
C PHE A 17 30.90 17.43 -8.51
N ALA A 18 30.77 18.68 -8.08
CA ALA A 18 29.70 19.55 -8.52
C ALA A 18 29.84 19.87 -10.01
N THR A 19 28.74 19.77 -10.75
CA THR A 19 28.71 20.12 -12.17
C THR A 19 28.55 21.64 -12.32
N VAL A 20 29.46 22.28 -13.08
CA VAL A 20 29.48 23.70 -13.37
C VAL A 20 29.42 23.88 -14.88
N TYR A 21 28.38 24.52 -15.41
CA TYR A 21 28.22 24.69 -16.87
C TYR A 21 27.53 26.00 -17.23
N LEU A 22 27.65 26.39 -18.50
CA LEU A 22 26.97 27.56 -19.05
C LEU A 22 25.67 27.15 -19.73
N LYS A 23 24.54 27.67 -19.26
CA LYS A 23 23.18 27.30 -19.70
C LYS A 23 23.02 27.48 -21.23
N GLY A 24 22.51 26.43 -21.87
CA GLY A 24 22.30 26.46 -23.34
C GLY A 24 23.58 26.28 -24.17
N THR A 25 24.70 25.88 -23.58
CA THR A 25 25.96 25.62 -24.27
C THR A 25 26.54 24.27 -23.91
N THR A 26 27.59 23.85 -24.60
CA THR A 26 28.36 22.64 -24.29
C THR A 26 29.54 22.89 -23.33
N TYR A 27 29.73 24.14 -22.87
CA TYR A 27 30.82 24.48 -21.96
C TYR A 27 30.48 24.12 -20.51
N GLY A 28 31.20 23.16 -19.97
CA GLY A 28 31.03 22.68 -18.60
C GLY A 28 32.27 22.00 -18.05
N CYS A 29 32.34 21.87 -16.74
CA CYS A 29 33.38 21.15 -15.99
C CYS A 29 32.78 20.63 -14.67
N THR A 30 33.54 19.80 -13.96
CA THR A 30 33.20 19.38 -12.59
C THR A 30 34.23 19.97 -11.61
N THR A 31 33.83 20.13 -10.35
CA THR A 31 34.76 20.47 -9.28
C THR A 31 35.64 19.27 -8.96
N ASN A 32 36.89 19.53 -8.53
CA ASN A 32 37.78 18.52 -8.00
C ASN A 32 37.48 18.23 -6.50
N GLU A 33 38.27 17.36 -5.87
CA GLU A 33 38.13 16.99 -4.45
C GLU A 33 38.26 18.19 -3.49
N GLU A 34 38.93 19.29 -3.92
CA GLU A 34 39.04 20.54 -3.16
C GLU A 34 37.88 21.51 -3.46
N GLY A 35 36.85 21.08 -4.23
CA GLY A 35 35.74 21.89 -4.65
C GLY A 35 36.08 22.98 -5.67
N ILE A 36 37.24 22.92 -6.33
CA ILE A 36 37.74 23.94 -7.28
C ILE A 36 37.27 23.59 -8.70
N TYR A 37 36.81 24.58 -9.46
CA TYR A 37 36.47 24.43 -10.87
C TYR A 37 37.22 25.42 -11.76
N HIS A 38 37.43 25.00 -13.00
CA HIS A 38 38.03 25.82 -14.07
C HIS A 38 37.21 25.65 -15.34
N LEU A 39 36.50 26.70 -15.75
CA LEU A 39 35.64 26.69 -16.94
C LEU A 39 36.21 27.61 -18.01
N HIS A 40 36.41 27.07 -19.19
CA HIS A 40 36.84 27.79 -20.37
C HIS A 40 35.70 28.02 -21.34
N ALA A 41 35.42 29.25 -21.70
CA ALA A 41 34.42 29.60 -22.72
C ALA A 41 34.83 30.87 -23.46
N PRO A 42 34.33 31.11 -24.67
CA PRO A 42 34.49 32.38 -25.43
C PRO A 42 33.92 33.59 -24.68
N ALA A 43 34.29 34.78 -25.11
CA ALA A 43 33.71 36.02 -24.60
C ALA A 43 32.21 36.06 -24.95
N GLY A 44 31.38 36.48 -23.99
CA GLY A 44 29.92 36.50 -24.15
C GLY A 44 29.18 36.69 -22.82
N LYS A 45 27.88 36.87 -22.91
CA LYS A 45 26.99 36.88 -21.73
C LYS A 45 26.38 35.49 -21.56
N TYR A 46 26.52 34.93 -20.38
CA TYR A 46 26.06 33.56 -20.05
C TYR A 46 25.37 33.52 -18.72
N THR A 47 24.67 32.42 -18.45
CA THR A 47 24.21 32.05 -17.12
C THR A 47 25.03 30.84 -16.63
N LEU A 48 25.84 31.05 -15.62
CA LEU A 48 26.58 29.97 -14.97
C LEU A 48 25.60 29.17 -14.08
N VAL A 49 25.52 27.88 -14.32
CA VAL A 49 24.72 26.94 -13.53
C VAL A 49 25.67 26.05 -12.74
N VAL A 50 25.39 25.93 -11.46
CA VAL A 50 26.10 25.02 -10.54
C VAL A 50 25.08 24.09 -9.91
N SER A 51 25.31 22.79 -10.06
CA SER A 51 24.45 21.74 -9.51
C SER A 51 25.29 20.63 -8.90
N ALA A 52 24.82 20.08 -7.77
CA ALA A 52 25.41 18.91 -7.13
C ALA A 52 24.29 18.07 -6.50
N ILE A 53 24.53 16.77 -6.37
CA ILE A 53 23.57 15.85 -5.75
C ILE A 53 23.35 16.25 -4.28
N GLY A 54 22.09 16.45 -3.89
CA GLY A 54 21.74 16.89 -2.53
C GLY A 54 21.84 18.39 -2.28
N TYR A 55 22.03 19.20 -3.32
CA TYR A 55 22.10 20.66 -3.22
C TYR A 55 21.14 21.35 -4.22
N GLU A 56 20.68 22.54 -3.86
CA GLU A 56 19.89 23.38 -4.77
C GLU A 56 20.74 23.86 -5.95
N THR A 57 20.19 23.76 -7.15
CA THR A 57 20.84 24.30 -8.36
C THR A 57 20.83 25.82 -8.31
N ILE A 58 21.99 26.44 -8.46
CA ILE A 58 22.14 27.90 -8.51
C ILE A 58 22.45 28.36 -9.92
N GLU A 59 21.74 29.39 -10.36
CA GLU A 59 21.99 30.09 -11.62
C GLU A 59 22.51 31.50 -11.33
N LYS A 60 23.64 31.89 -11.95
CA LYS A 60 24.21 33.24 -11.84
C LYS A 60 24.54 33.82 -13.23
N PRO A 61 24.10 35.02 -13.55
CA PRO A 61 24.52 35.69 -14.79
C PRO A 61 25.99 36.08 -14.71
N ILE A 62 26.74 35.79 -15.78
CA ILE A 62 28.14 36.16 -15.91
C ILE A 62 28.41 36.76 -17.29
N THR A 63 29.35 37.68 -17.37
CA THR A 63 29.85 38.22 -18.63
C THR A 63 31.33 37.91 -18.73
N LEU A 64 31.72 37.18 -19.78
CA LEU A 64 33.12 36.86 -20.05
C LEU A 64 33.69 37.80 -21.08
N VAL A 65 34.82 38.44 -20.77
CA VAL A 65 35.57 39.30 -21.69
C VAL A 65 36.80 38.56 -22.20
N HIS A 66 37.24 38.87 -23.41
CA HIS A 66 38.42 38.21 -24.01
C HIS A 66 39.66 38.44 -23.17
N GLY A 67 40.38 37.36 -22.82
CA GLY A 67 41.60 37.41 -22.02
C GLY A 67 41.42 37.55 -20.51
N GLU A 68 40.21 37.79 -20.00
CA GLU A 68 39.92 38.00 -18.60
C GLU A 68 39.82 36.66 -17.84
N ARG A 69 40.32 36.65 -16.59
CA ARG A 69 40.14 35.54 -15.63
C ARG A 69 39.25 35.99 -14.50
N ILE A 70 38.05 35.45 -14.44
CA ILE A 70 37.05 35.74 -13.41
C ILE A 70 37.17 34.71 -12.30
N LYS A 71 37.33 35.16 -11.07
CA LYS A 71 37.25 34.27 -9.89
C LYS A 71 35.91 34.41 -9.26
N MET A 72 35.08 33.33 -9.25
CA MET A 72 33.75 33.32 -8.73
C MET A 72 33.54 32.10 -7.83
N ASN A 73 33.48 32.34 -6.52
CA ASN A 73 33.08 31.30 -5.56
C ASN A 73 31.54 31.22 -5.52
N VAL A 74 31.01 30.01 -5.47
CA VAL A 74 29.56 29.75 -5.44
C VAL A 74 29.22 28.99 -4.16
N MET A 75 28.32 29.52 -3.38
CA MET A 75 27.75 28.83 -2.22
C MET A 75 26.43 28.22 -2.62
N ILE A 76 26.30 26.91 -2.46
CA ILE A 76 25.07 26.15 -2.74
C ILE A 76 24.47 25.71 -1.42
N ALA A 77 23.15 25.90 -1.26
CA ALA A 77 22.41 25.40 -0.11
C ALA A 77 22.18 23.90 -0.28
N PRO A 78 22.27 23.10 0.78
CA PRO A 78 21.73 21.76 0.70
C PRO A 78 20.28 21.88 0.19
N SER A 79 19.96 21.10 -0.82
CA SER A 79 18.56 20.92 -1.19
C SER A 79 17.92 20.27 0.02
N VAL A 80 17.25 21.08 0.85
CA VAL A 80 16.09 20.62 1.59
C VAL A 80 14.98 20.50 0.53
N THR A 81 15.22 19.74 -0.51
CA THR A 81 14.16 18.91 -1.01
C THR A 81 13.86 18.08 0.25
N GLU A 82 12.79 18.42 0.99
CA GLU A 82 11.83 17.35 1.20
C GLU A 82 11.85 16.62 -0.11
N LEU A 83 12.60 15.56 -0.19
CA LEU A 83 12.29 14.48 -1.08
C LEU A 83 10.81 14.29 -0.73
N ASP A 84 9.90 14.87 -1.50
CA ASP A 84 8.75 14.06 -1.88
C ASP A 84 9.43 12.74 -2.12
N GLU A 85 9.43 11.97 -1.04
CA GLU A 85 9.95 10.63 -1.06
C GLU A 85 9.50 10.19 -2.44
N VAL A 86 10.42 10.21 -3.46
CA VAL A 86 10.38 9.22 -4.47
C VAL A 86 10.61 8.01 -3.59
N VAL A 87 9.54 7.69 -2.88
CA VAL A 87 9.17 6.36 -2.61
C VAL A 87 9.27 5.82 -4.02
N VAL A 88 10.48 5.33 -4.36
CA VAL A 88 10.51 4.13 -5.15
C VAL A 88 9.57 3.30 -4.31
N VAL A 89 8.28 3.39 -4.69
CA VAL A 89 7.30 2.42 -4.32
C VAL A 89 7.87 1.21 -5.00
N SER A 90 8.90 0.66 -4.36
CA SER A 90 9.16 -0.75 -4.39
C SER A 90 7.82 -1.25 -3.94
N ASN A 91 6.93 -1.46 -4.94
CA ASN A 91 5.59 -1.91 -4.72
C ASN A 91 5.75 -2.93 -3.63
N GLY A 92 5.06 -2.79 -2.47
CA GLY A 92 5.28 -3.69 -1.35
C GLY A 92 5.24 -5.15 -1.83
N VAL A 93 4.57 -5.40 -2.94
CA VAL A 93 4.60 -6.56 -3.83
C VAL A 93 6.02 -6.91 -4.28
N SER A 94 6.81 -5.98 -4.80
CA SER A 94 8.20 -6.25 -5.24
C SER A 94 9.14 -6.57 -4.07
N ARG A 95 8.90 -5.95 -2.90
CA ARG A 95 9.66 -6.23 -1.69
C ARG A 95 9.39 -7.64 -1.17
N VAL A 96 8.12 -8.06 -1.15
CA VAL A 96 7.73 -9.42 -0.75
C VAL A 96 8.30 -10.46 -1.71
N LYS A 97 8.22 -10.23 -3.02
CA LYS A 97 8.78 -11.12 -4.05
C LYS A 97 10.31 -11.28 -3.97
N ARG A 98 11.03 -10.31 -3.41
CA ARG A 98 12.49 -10.37 -3.20
C ARG A 98 12.87 -10.86 -1.79
N SER A 99 11.90 -11.16 -0.95
CA SER A 99 12.18 -11.67 0.40
C SER A 99 12.78 -13.09 0.33
N ALA A 100 13.55 -13.45 1.35
CA ALA A 100 14.10 -14.81 1.48
C ALA A 100 13.03 -15.87 1.82
N PHE A 101 11.80 -15.45 2.04
CA PHE A 101 10.68 -16.32 2.37
C PHE A 101 9.94 -16.75 1.09
N ASN A 102 9.34 -17.94 1.12
CA ASN A 102 8.39 -18.36 0.09
C ASN A 102 7.09 -17.56 0.23
N ALA A 103 7.09 -16.36 -0.35
CA ALA A 103 6.01 -15.41 -0.17
C ALA A 103 5.46 -14.94 -1.52
N ILE A 104 4.15 -14.80 -1.58
CA ILE A 104 3.40 -14.29 -2.72
C ILE A 104 2.75 -12.99 -2.29
N ALA A 105 2.86 -11.95 -3.11
CA ALA A 105 2.11 -10.73 -2.92
C ALA A 105 1.09 -10.56 -4.05
N VAL A 106 -0.18 -10.49 -3.68
CA VAL A 106 -1.29 -10.16 -4.57
C VAL A 106 -1.54 -8.67 -4.49
N ASP A 107 -1.40 -7.97 -5.61
CA ASP A 107 -1.74 -6.55 -5.71
C ASP A 107 -3.27 -6.43 -5.82
N THR A 108 -3.88 -5.71 -4.88
CA THR A 108 -5.33 -5.53 -4.88
C THR A 108 -5.79 -4.45 -5.85
N LYS A 109 -4.87 -3.64 -6.40
CA LYS A 109 -5.20 -2.54 -7.32
C LYS A 109 -5.92 -3.01 -8.59
N GLU A 110 -5.61 -4.21 -9.05
CA GLU A 110 -6.29 -4.80 -10.21
C GLU A 110 -7.79 -5.06 -9.97
N PHE A 111 -8.19 -5.14 -8.71
CA PHE A 111 -9.55 -5.42 -8.29
C PHE A 111 -10.27 -4.20 -7.70
N GLN A 112 -9.56 -3.08 -7.52
CA GLN A 112 -10.15 -1.84 -6.99
C GLN A 112 -11.25 -1.32 -7.91
N ASN A 113 -12.21 -0.61 -7.32
CA ASN A 113 -13.41 -0.12 -8.02
C ASN A 113 -14.30 -1.22 -8.61
N SER A 114 -14.25 -2.41 -8.04
CA SER A 114 -15.12 -3.52 -8.36
C SER A 114 -15.92 -3.97 -7.11
N THR A 115 -16.94 -4.80 -7.32
CA THR A 115 -17.75 -5.37 -6.23
C THR A 115 -17.07 -6.56 -5.52
N LYS A 116 -15.78 -6.80 -5.79
CA LYS A 116 -15.01 -7.93 -5.29
C LYS A 116 -14.59 -7.76 -3.84
N ASN A 117 -14.42 -8.88 -3.17
CA ASN A 117 -13.94 -8.97 -1.80
C ASN A 117 -12.46 -9.43 -1.78
N LEU A 118 -11.86 -9.43 -0.59
CA LEU A 118 -10.48 -9.92 -0.42
C LEU A 118 -10.33 -11.39 -0.80
N SER A 119 -11.38 -12.21 -0.60
CA SER A 119 -11.41 -13.62 -1.04
C SER A 119 -11.19 -13.75 -2.55
N ASP A 120 -11.83 -12.90 -3.37
CA ASP A 120 -11.67 -12.92 -4.83
C ASP A 120 -10.23 -12.63 -5.27
N ALA A 121 -9.58 -11.66 -4.60
CA ALA A 121 -8.19 -11.34 -4.86
C ALA A 121 -7.26 -12.47 -4.40
N LEU A 122 -7.54 -13.04 -3.23
CA LEU A 122 -6.75 -14.13 -2.65
C LEU A 122 -6.83 -15.42 -3.49
N ALA A 123 -7.96 -15.69 -4.14
CA ALA A 123 -8.13 -16.82 -5.04
C ALA A 123 -7.13 -16.83 -6.23
N LYS A 124 -6.53 -15.68 -6.54
CA LYS A 124 -5.46 -15.57 -7.55
C LYS A 124 -4.09 -16.04 -7.05
N ALA A 125 -3.90 -16.18 -5.75
CA ALA A 125 -2.63 -16.62 -5.19
C ALA A 125 -2.42 -18.12 -5.50
N PRO A 126 -1.29 -18.52 -6.10
CA PRO A 126 -0.97 -19.92 -6.35
C PRO A 126 -1.01 -20.75 -5.05
N GLY A 127 -1.61 -21.94 -5.11
CA GLY A 127 -1.79 -22.83 -3.96
C GLY A 127 -2.95 -22.47 -3.04
N MET A 128 -3.65 -21.38 -3.30
CA MET A 128 -4.85 -20.99 -2.57
C MET A 128 -6.09 -21.64 -3.18
N LYS A 129 -6.91 -22.25 -2.33
CA LYS A 129 -8.24 -22.74 -2.69
C LYS A 129 -9.26 -22.15 -1.75
N LEU A 130 -10.28 -21.53 -2.30
CA LEU A 130 -11.40 -20.97 -1.57
C LEU A 130 -12.68 -21.67 -2.01
N ARG A 131 -13.49 -22.05 -1.06
CA ARG A 131 -14.79 -22.66 -1.31
C ARG A 131 -15.83 -21.94 -0.45
N GLU A 132 -16.78 -21.32 -1.10
CA GLU A 132 -17.95 -20.73 -0.45
C GLU A 132 -19.14 -21.68 -0.58
N SER A 133 -19.94 -21.78 0.48
CA SER A 133 -21.06 -22.73 0.54
C SER A 133 -22.37 -22.16 -0.02
N GLY A 134 -22.42 -20.86 -0.30
CA GLY A 134 -23.68 -20.22 -0.71
C GLY A 134 -23.52 -18.77 -1.18
N GLY A 135 -24.52 -17.95 -0.87
CA GLY A 135 -24.56 -16.53 -1.21
C GLY A 135 -23.69 -15.65 -0.32
N VAL A 136 -24.03 -14.35 -0.32
CA VAL A 136 -23.30 -13.34 0.49
C VAL A 136 -23.36 -13.74 1.97
N GLY A 137 -22.21 -13.73 2.64
CA GLY A 137 -22.10 -14.10 4.05
C GLY A 137 -22.04 -15.60 4.35
N SER A 138 -22.06 -16.45 3.32
CA SER A 138 -21.93 -17.90 3.53
C SER A 138 -20.54 -18.29 4.08
N ASP A 139 -20.48 -19.45 4.72
CA ASP A 139 -19.22 -19.99 5.21
C ASP A 139 -18.22 -20.17 4.08
N MET A 140 -17.02 -19.66 4.33
CA MET A 140 -15.89 -19.78 3.44
C MET A 140 -14.83 -20.70 4.02
N GLN A 141 -14.51 -21.76 3.31
CA GLN A 141 -13.37 -22.60 3.61
C GLN A 141 -12.15 -22.13 2.83
N LEU A 142 -11.09 -21.80 3.55
CA LEU A 142 -9.82 -21.40 3.01
C LEU A 142 -8.81 -22.53 3.18
N MET A 143 -8.09 -22.82 2.10
CA MET A 143 -7.05 -23.83 2.07
C MET A 143 -5.81 -23.26 1.38
N LEU A 144 -4.65 -23.36 2.02
CA LEU A 144 -3.35 -22.95 1.50
C LEU A 144 -2.44 -24.18 1.41
N ASP A 145 -2.07 -24.60 0.19
CA ASP A 145 -1.23 -25.77 -0.10
C ASP A 145 -1.70 -27.05 0.67
N GLY A 146 -3.02 -27.22 0.84
CA GLY A 146 -3.63 -28.36 1.55
C GLY A 146 -3.90 -28.13 3.04
N PHE A 147 -3.36 -27.06 3.65
CA PHE A 147 -3.63 -26.71 5.04
C PHE A 147 -4.87 -25.83 5.15
N SER A 148 -5.67 -26.03 6.18
CA SER A 148 -6.91 -25.28 6.44
C SER A 148 -7.14 -25.02 7.92
N GLY A 149 -8.14 -24.19 8.23
CA GLY A 149 -8.54 -23.86 9.59
C GLY A 149 -7.42 -23.19 10.38
N LYS A 150 -7.17 -23.66 11.60
CA LYS A 150 -6.20 -23.07 12.53
C LYS A 150 -4.73 -23.11 12.08
N HIS A 151 -4.42 -23.87 11.04
CA HIS A 151 -3.06 -23.98 10.49
C HIS A 151 -2.70 -22.82 9.56
N VAL A 152 -3.68 -22.07 9.09
CA VAL A 152 -3.49 -20.87 8.26
C VAL A 152 -3.97 -19.67 9.06
N LYS A 153 -3.04 -18.78 9.41
CA LYS A 153 -3.33 -17.60 10.23
C LYS A 153 -3.56 -16.38 9.36
N ILE A 154 -4.53 -15.58 9.77
CA ILE A 154 -4.88 -14.31 9.08
C ILE A 154 -4.45 -13.14 9.95
N PHE A 155 -3.79 -12.18 9.34
CA PHE A 155 -3.33 -10.94 9.97
C PHE A 155 -3.82 -9.73 9.18
N ILE A 156 -4.05 -8.63 9.87
CA ILE A 156 -4.23 -7.31 9.28
C ILE A 156 -3.11 -6.41 9.80
N ASP A 157 -2.25 -5.93 8.90
CA ASP A 157 -1.07 -5.11 9.23
C ASP A 157 -0.14 -5.75 10.30
N GLY A 158 -0.05 -7.06 10.32
CA GLY A 158 0.74 -7.82 11.29
C GLY A 158 0.03 -8.12 12.62
N VAL A 159 -1.24 -7.72 12.78
CA VAL A 159 -2.05 -8.03 13.96
C VAL A 159 -2.90 -9.29 13.68
N PRO A 160 -2.81 -10.33 14.50
CA PRO A 160 -3.58 -11.56 14.30
C PRO A 160 -5.09 -11.31 14.43
N GLN A 161 -5.88 -11.95 13.57
CA GLN A 161 -7.34 -11.85 13.55
C GLN A 161 -8.00 -13.09 14.19
N GLU A 162 -7.44 -13.56 15.29
CA GLU A 162 -8.00 -14.64 16.06
C GLU A 162 -9.11 -14.14 17.00
N GLY A 163 -10.25 -14.85 17.01
CA GLY A 163 -11.38 -14.49 17.89
C GLY A 163 -12.29 -13.38 17.37
N VAL A 164 -12.02 -12.81 16.24
CA VAL A 164 -12.90 -11.86 15.57
C VAL A 164 -13.87 -12.68 14.70
N GLY A 165 -15.02 -13.02 15.18
CA GLY A 165 -16.02 -13.93 14.60
C GLY A 165 -16.17 -13.98 13.08
N SER A 166 -17.12 -14.74 12.57
CA SER A 166 -17.38 -14.93 11.13
C SER A 166 -17.67 -13.64 10.34
N SER A 167 -18.07 -12.56 11.04
CA SER A 167 -18.27 -11.24 10.46
C SER A 167 -17.01 -10.65 9.79
N PHE A 168 -15.82 -11.09 10.19
CA PHE A 168 -14.54 -10.72 9.61
C PHE A 168 -14.01 -11.72 8.57
N GLY A 169 -14.88 -12.55 8.01
CA GLY A 169 -14.51 -13.43 6.89
C GLY A 169 -13.96 -12.62 5.69
N LEU A 170 -12.92 -13.14 5.04
CA LEU A 170 -12.30 -12.49 3.87
C LEU A 170 -13.28 -12.24 2.71
N ASN A 171 -14.37 -13.00 2.67
CA ASN A 171 -15.46 -12.83 1.71
C ASN A 171 -16.42 -11.68 2.06
N ASN A 172 -16.27 -11.08 3.24
CA ASN A 172 -17.07 -9.94 3.69
C ASN A 172 -16.31 -8.60 3.60
N ILE A 173 -14.98 -8.65 3.53
CA ILE A 173 -14.13 -7.46 3.49
C ILE A 173 -13.94 -7.00 2.04
N PRO A 174 -14.33 -5.76 1.69
CA PRO A 174 -14.13 -5.22 0.35
C PRO A 174 -12.64 -5.21 -0.03
N VAL A 175 -12.34 -5.50 -1.29
CA VAL A 175 -10.96 -5.54 -1.80
C VAL A 175 -10.22 -4.20 -1.63
N ASN A 176 -10.95 -3.10 -1.66
CA ASN A 176 -10.39 -1.74 -1.48
C ASN A 176 -9.86 -1.46 -0.07
N PHE A 177 -10.18 -2.31 0.90
CA PHE A 177 -9.63 -2.23 2.25
C PHE A 177 -8.11 -2.46 2.27
N ALA A 178 -7.59 -3.25 1.34
CA ALA A 178 -6.18 -3.62 1.30
C ALA A 178 -5.44 -2.96 0.12
N ASP A 179 -4.17 -2.61 0.34
CA ASP A 179 -3.22 -2.25 -0.72
C ASP A 179 -2.66 -3.51 -1.40
N ARG A 180 -2.46 -4.56 -0.61
CA ARG A 180 -1.99 -5.87 -1.07
C ARG A 180 -2.30 -6.96 -0.05
N ILE A 181 -2.26 -8.21 -0.50
CA ILE A 181 -2.32 -9.38 0.36
C ILE A 181 -0.98 -10.12 0.25
N GLU A 182 -0.35 -10.37 1.37
CA GLU A 182 0.91 -11.11 1.46
C GLU A 182 0.60 -12.53 1.95
N VAL A 183 0.98 -13.55 1.18
CA VAL A 183 0.78 -14.96 1.53
C VAL A 183 2.15 -15.60 1.75
N TYR A 184 2.46 -15.94 2.97
CA TYR A 184 3.69 -16.65 3.36
C TYR A 184 3.41 -18.13 3.50
N LYS A 185 4.19 -18.97 2.83
CA LYS A 185 4.01 -20.43 2.77
C LYS A 185 5.11 -21.14 3.54
N GLY A 186 4.72 -22.02 4.43
CA GLY A 186 5.67 -22.79 5.25
C GLY A 186 6.40 -21.88 6.25
N VAL A 187 7.66 -21.53 5.96
CA VAL A 187 8.45 -20.66 6.86
C VAL A 187 7.97 -19.22 6.79
N VAL A 188 7.54 -18.68 7.91
CA VAL A 188 7.03 -17.32 8.05
C VAL A 188 8.00 -16.39 8.79
N PRO A 189 7.97 -15.08 8.56
CA PRO A 189 8.74 -14.13 9.35
C PRO A 189 8.42 -14.20 10.84
N VAL A 190 9.42 -14.04 11.69
CA VAL A 190 9.32 -14.17 13.16
C VAL A 190 8.20 -13.31 13.77
N GLY A 191 7.88 -12.16 13.16
CA GLY A 191 6.81 -11.28 13.62
C GLY A 191 5.39 -11.85 13.57
N PHE A 192 5.17 -12.98 12.87
CA PHE A 192 3.85 -13.62 12.77
C PHE A 192 3.67 -14.79 13.75
N GLY A 193 4.64 -15.08 14.60
CA GLY A 193 4.59 -16.21 15.56
C GLY A 193 4.93 -17.56 14.93
N THR A 194 4.81 -18.62 15.72
CA THR A 194 5.29 -19.98 15.37
C THR A 194 4.20 -20.98 15.03
N ASP A 195 2.92 -20.65 15.24
CA ASP A 195 1.82 -21.63 15.15
C ASP A 195 1.21 -21.74 13.75
N ALA A 196 1.71 -20.98 12.79
CA ALA A 196 1.19 -20.95 11.42
C ALA A 196 1.86 -22.01 10.54
N ILE A 197 1.65 -23.29 10.83
CA ILE A 197 2.31 -24.41 10.13
C ILE A 197 1.99 -24.42 8.63
N GLY A 198 0.76 -24.10 8.26
CA GLY A 198 0.34 -24.03 6.85
C GLY A 198 0.72 -22.73 6.16
N GLY A 199 0.93 -21.67 6.92
CA GLY A 199 1.30 -20.35 6.40
C GLY A 199 0.49 -19.20 6.99
N VAL A 200 0.82 -18.00 6.52
CA VAL A 200 0.22 -16.75 6.99
C VAL A 200 -0.32 -15.95 5.81
N ILE A 201 -1.49 -15.41 5.99
CA ILE A 201 -2.11 -14.41 5.09
C ILE A 201 -2.12 -13.08 5.83
N ASN A 202 -1.32 -12.13 5.36
CA ASN A 202 -1.27 -10.79 5.93
C ASN A 202 -1.91 -9.78 4.97
N ILE A 203 -3.01 -9.20 5.40
CA ILE A 203 -3.72 -8.13 4.69
C ILE A 203 -3.04 -6.82 5.06
N VAL A 204 -2.42 -6.17 4.07
CA VAL A 204 -1.74 -4.89 4.29
C VAL A 204 -2.67 -3.78 3.84
N THR A 205 -3.10 -2.95 4.77
CA THR A 205 -3.93 -1.78 4.49
C THR A 205 -3.11 -0.68 3.81
N ASN A 206 -3.78 0.30 3.21
CA ASN A 206 -3.10 1.39 2.53
C ASN A 206 -2.26 2.20 3.53
N LYS A 207 -0.93 2.14 3.39
CA LYS A 207 0.02 2.86 4.26
C LYS A 207 0.51 4.18 3.65
N LYS A 208 -0.09 4.64 2.55
CA LYS A 208 0.31 5.91 1.94
C LYS A 208 -0.07 7.06 2.87
N ARG A 209 0.93 7.68 3.45
CA ARG A 209 0.78 8.88 4.26
C ARG A 209 0.35 10.02 3.35
N ARG A 210 -0.84 10.54 3.58
CA ARG A 210 -1.39 11.70 2.89
C ARG A 210 -1.91 12.67 3.93
N ASN A 211 -1.93 13.95 3.60
CA ASN A 211 -2.54 14.96 4.46
C ASN A 211 -3.97 14.53 4.83
N TRP A 212 -4.72 14.02 3.87
CA TRP A 212 -5.99 13.34 4.07
C TRP A 212 -6.36 12.48 2.85
N PHE A 213 -7.18 11.49 3.05
CA PHE A 213 -7.80 10.73 1.96
C PHE A 213 -9.21 10.32 2.35
N LEU A 214 -10.07 10.23 1.36
CA LEU A 214 -11.42 9.68 1.46
C LEU A 214 -11.61 8.78 0.25
N ASP A 215 -12.00 7.53 0.50
CA ASP A 215 -12.33 6.56 -0.53
C ASP A 215 -13.60 5.85 -0.11
N GLY A 216 -14.57 5.75 -1.01
CA GLY A 216 -15.85 5.12 -0.71
C GLY A 216 -16.53 4.59 -1.94
N SER A 217 -17.30 3.52 -1.78
CA SER A 217 -18.18 3.01 -2.82
C SER A 217 -19.45 2.43 -2.26
N TYR A 218 -20.44 2.38 -3.13
CA TYR A 218 -21.68 1.68 -2.93
C TYR A 218 -21.98 0.86 -4.18
N SER A 219 -22.44 -0.36 -3.99
CA SER A 219 -22.90 -1.23 -5.06
C SER A 219 -24.22 -1.89 -4.72
N TYR A 220 -25.04 -2.08 -5.74
CA TYR A 220 -26.31 -2.78 -5.67
C TYR A 220 -26.32 -3.95 -6.66
N GLY A 221 -26.80 -5.09 -6.23
CA GLY A 221 -26.81 -6.31 -7.03
C GLY A 221 -28.06 -7.17 -6.87
N SER A 222 -28.05 -8.35 -7.50
CA SER A 222 -29.15 -9.32 -7.42
C SER A 222 -29.44 -9.70 -5.98
N PHE A 223 -30.67 -10.14 -5.73
CA PHE A 223 -31.15 -10.56 -4.40
C PHE A 223 -31.06 -9.45 -3.34
N ASN A 224 -31.36 -8.23 -3.76
CA ASN A 224 -31.30 -7.04 -2.91
C ASN A 224 -29.94 -6.89 -2.21
N THR A 225 -28.86 -7.19 -2.93
CA THR A 225 -27.53 -7.14 -2.36
C THR A 225 -27.00 -5.72 -2.37
N HIS A 226 -26.66 -5.21 -1.18
CA HIS A 226 -26.04 -3.91 -0.97
C HIS A 226 -24.65 -4.10 -0.37
N LYS A 227 -23.65 -3.48 -0.97
CA LYS A 227 -22.30 -3.41 -0.40
C LYS A 227 -21.86 -1.96 -0.38
N SER A 228 -21.41 -1.49 0.76
CA SER A 228 -20.85 -0.15 0.92
C SER A 228 -19.55 -0.20 1.71
N TYR A 229 -18.63 0.69 1.39
CA TYR A 229 -17.47 0.92 2.22
C TYR A 229 -17.06 2.40 2.20
N VAL A 230 -16.42 2.83 3.27
CA VAL A 230 -15.80 4.15 3.41
C VAL A 230 -14.47 3.97 4.11
N ASN A 231 -13.41 4.48 3.49
CA ASN A 231 -12.09 4.59 4.08
C ASN A 231 -11.75 6.07 4.19
N PHE A 232 -11.44 6.53 5.39
CA PHE A 232 -11.05 7.90 5.65
C PHE A 232 -9.83 7.93 6.55
N GLY A 233 -8.89 8.81 6.28
CA GLY A 233 -7.73 8.99 7.13
C GLY A 233 -7.03 10.32 6.91
N GLN A 234 -6.29 10.75 7.93
CA GLN A 234 -5.53 11.97 7.91
C GLN A 234 -4.26 11.84 8.75
N THR A 235 -3.18 12.40 8.23
CA THR A 235 -1.94 12.58 8.98
C THR A 235 -1.60 14.07 9.04
N PHE A 236 -1.48 14.60 10.24
CA PHE A 236 -1.13 16.00 10.48
C PHE A 236 0.39 16.20 10.45
N LYS A 237 0.81 17.45 10.23
CA LYS A 237 2.25 17.83 10.22
C LYS A 237 2.97 17.52 11.54
N ASN A 238 2.24 17.46 12.65
CA ASN A 238 2.79 17.06 13.95
C ASN A 238 2.93 15.54 14.12
N GLY A 239 2.66 14.74 13.08
CA GLY A 239 2.73 13.28 13.09
C GLY A 239 1.52 12.59 13.71
N PHE A 240 0.53 13.33 14.25
CA PHE A 240 -0.72 12.70 14.68
C PHE A 240 -1.47 12.16 13.47
N THR A 241 -1.96 10.91 13.55
CA THR A 241 -2.63 10.22 12.46
C THR A 241 -3.83 9.45 12.97
N TYR A 242 -4.88 9.40 12.16
CA TYR A 242 -6.02 8.53 12.37
C TYR A 242 -6.53 8.00 11.05
N GLU A 243 -7.13 6.82 11.10
CA GLU A 243 -7.71 6.12 9.96
C GLU A 243 -8.96 5.38 10.42
N ILE A 244 -10.01 5.46 9.62
CA ILE A 244 -11.29 4.77 9.83
C ILE A 244 -11.65 4.05 8.55
N ASN A 245 -11.89 2.75 8.67
CA ASN A 245 -12.37 1.91 7.60
C ASN A 245 -13.70 1.30 8.06
N ALA A 246 -14.77 1.57 7.33
CA ALA A 246 -16.09 1.03 7.61
C ALA A 246 -16.64 0.34 6.38
N PHE A 247 -17.30 -0.79 6.55
CA PHE A 247 -17.98 -1.48 5.46
C PHE A 247 -19.23 -2.18 5.95
N GLN A 248 -20.15 -2.38 5.03
CA GLN A 248 -21.42 -3.06 5.23
C GLN A 248 -21.74 -3.94 4.03
N ASN A 249 -22.27 -5.13 4.31
CA ASN A 249 -22.81 -6.03 3.32
C ASN A 249 -24.22 -6.44 3.76
N TYR A 250 -25.17 -6.38 2.84
CA TYR A 250 -26.53 -6.84 3.02
C TYR A 250 -26.97 -7.64 1.80
N SER A 251 -27.74 -8.72 2.01
CA SER A 251 -28.37 -9.47 0.93
C SER A 251 -29.56 -10.26 1.47
N ASP A 252 -30.64 -10.32 0.71
CA ASP A 252 -31.78 -11.19 1.03
C ASP A 252 -31.47 -12.67 0.78
N ASN A 253 -30.45 -12.96 -0.08
CA ASN A 253 -30.04 -14.32 -0.45
C ASN A 253 -31.19 -15.24 -0.90
N ASP A 254 -32.27 -14.68 -1.45
CA ASP A 254 -33.52 -15.35 -1.79
C ASP A 254 -33.52 -16.05 -3.15
N TYR A 255 -32.34 -16.50 -3.58
CA TYR A 255 -32.14 -17.21 -4.84
C TYR A 255 -32.73 -18.64 -4.81
N HIS A 256 -32.97 -19.21 -6.01
CA HIS A 256 -33.48 -20.56 -6.14
C HIS A 256 -32.36 -21.59 -6.03
N VAL A 257 -32.64 -22.67 -5.35
CA VAL A 257 -31.78 -23.85 -5.23
C VAL A 257 -32.56 -25.13 -5.54
N ASP A 258 -31.87 -26.13 -6.07
CA ASP A 258 -32.43 -27.46 -6.21
C ASP A 258 -32.21 -28.24 -4.90
N ALA A 259 -33.26 -28.39 -4.11
CA ALA A 259 -33.22 -29.05 -2.83
C ALA A 259 -34.03 -30.36 -2.85
N PRO A 260 -33.60 -31.39 -2.13
CA PRO A 260 -34.43 -32.56 -1.90
C PRO A 260 -35.61 -32.14 -1.04
N VAL A 261 -36.77 -32.66 -1.37
CA VAL A 261 -38.04 -32.35 -0.67
C VAL A 261 -38.37 -33.50 0.25
N GLU A 262 -38.77 -33.14 1.47
CA GLU A 262 -39.36 -34.10 2.39
C GLU A 262 -40.76 -34.52 1.93
N ASP A 263 -40.97 -35.82 1.87
CA ASP A 263 -42.30 -36.36 1.66
C ASP A 263 -43.12 -36.25 2.98
N PHE A 264 -44.09 -35.37 2.96
CA PHE A 264 -44.89 -35.06 4.15
C PHE A 264 -45.72 -36.21 4.66
N GLU A 265 -45.99 -37.25 3.84
CA GLU A 265 -46.75 -38.43 4.26
C GLU A 265 -45.84 -39.44 4.96
N THR A 266 -44.61 -39.58 4.55
CA THR A 266 -43.68 -40.60 5.06
C THR A 266 -42.58 -40.01 5.97
N GLY A 267 -42.43 -38.69 6.03
CA GLY A 267 -41.36 -38.00 6.75
C GLY A 267 -39.97 -38.29 6.21
N ARG A 268 -39.82 -38.85 5.00
CA ARG A 268 -38.57 -39.24 4.40
C ARG A 268 -38.13 -38.23 3.37
N ILE A 269 -36.82 -37.92 3.37
CA ILE A 269 -36.22 -37.09 2.34
C ILE A 269 -35.78 -37.99 1.18
N ASP A 270 -36.46 -37.82 0.04
CA ASP A 270 -36.06 -38.44 -1.22
C ASP A 270 -34.91 -37.65 -1.85
N LYS A 271 -33.66 -38.16 -1.72
CA LYS A 271 -32.45 -37.51 -2.22
C LYS A 271 -32.40 -37.47 -3.76
N ASP A 272 -33.12 -38.34 -4.44
CA ASP A 272 -33.11 -38.44 -5.89
C ASP A 272 -34.15 -37.49 -6.51
N LYS A 273 -35.16 -37.08 -5.77
CA LYS A 273 -36.15 -36.12 -6.19
C LYS A 273 -35.80 -34.73 -5.71
N ARG A 274 -35.30 -33.88 -6.62
CA ARG A 274 -35.02 -32.48 -6.35
C ARG A 274 -36.03 -31.56 -6.95
N VAL A 275 -36.42 -30.55 -6.19
CA VAL A 275 -37.34 -29.49 -6.64
C VAL A 275 -36.68 -28.14 -6.48
N ARG A 276 -36.89 -27.28 -7.49
CA ARG A 276 -36.40 -25.92 -7.46
C ARG A 276 -37.24 -25.08 -6.52
N VAL A 277 -36.62 -24.69 -5.39
CA VAL A 277 -37.26 -23.90 -4.34
C VAL A 277 -36.52 -22.61 -4.13
N LYS A 278 -37.25 -21.57 -3.76
CA LYS A 278 -36.66 -20.29 -3.37
C LYS A 278 -36.17 -20.39 -1.93
N ARG A 279 -34.97 -19.93 -1.67
CA ARG A 279 -34.48 -19.82 -0.29
C ARG A 279 -35.27 -18.78 0.50
N PHE A 280 -35.42 -18.97 1.77
CA PHE A 280 -36.11 -18.10 2.70
C PHE A 280 -35.35 -18.07 4.03
N ASN A 281 -35.50 -16.99 4.80
CA ASN A 281 -34.76 -16.74 6.07
C ASN A 281 -33.25 -16.79 5.94
N ASP A 282 -32.69 -16.39 4.80
CA ASP A 282 -31.24 -16.36 4.54
C ASP A 282 -30.70 -14.91 4.43
N THR A 283 -31.49 -13.96 4.90
CA THR A 283 -31.06 -12.55 4.91
C THR A 283 -29.76 -12.42 5.69
N TYR A 284 -28.79 -11.81 5.06
CA TYR A 284 -27.48 -11.56 5.64
C TYR A 284 -27.26 -10.07 5.81
N HIS A 285 -26.82 -9.66 6.99
CA HIS A 285 -26.40 -8.30 7.28
C HIS A 285 -25.11 -8.33 8.10
N ASN A 286 -24.11 -7.68 7.61
CA ASN A 286 -22.81 -7.55 8.27
C ASN A 286 -22.33 -6.11 8.17
N GLU A 287 -21.85 -5.58 9.27
CA GLU A 287 -21.20 -4.28 9.33
C GLU A 287 -19.95 -4.34 10.18
N ALA A 288 -18.92 -3.59 9.79
CA ALA A 288 -17.71 -3.51 10.57
C ALA A 288 -17.05 -2.14 10.45
N VAL A 289 -16.39 -1.75 11.53
CA VAL A 289 -15.60 -0.53 11.62
C VAL A 289 -14.24 -0.87 12.22
N ILE A 290 -13.19 -0.49 11.51
CA ILE A 290 -11.80 -0.61 11.99
C ILE A 290 -11.25 0.80 12.09
N GLY A 291 -10.88 1.20 13.29
CA GLY A 291 -10.25 2.49 13.55
C GLY A 291 -8.82 2.32 14.01
N LYS A 292 -7.97 3.24 13.58
CA LYS A 292 -6.57 3.35 14.03
C LYS A 292 -6.29 4.81 14.36
N ILE A 293 -5.65 5.04 15.50
CA ILE A 293 -5.22 6.37 15.93
C ILE A 293 -3.80 6.29 16.48
N GLY A 294 -2.98 7.27 16.22
CA GLY A 294 -1.62 7.21 16.74
C GLY A 294 -0.73 8.37 16.31
N ILE A 295 0.56 8.10 16.41
CA ILE A 295 1.61 9.07 16.12
C ILE A 295 2.65 8.39 15.23
N VAL A 296 3.13 9.12 14.23
CA VAL A 296 4.15 8.67 13.28
C VAL A 296 5.30 9.69 13.21
N ASP A 297 6.45 9.25 12.70
CA ASP A 297 7.63 10.09 12.41
C ASP A 297 8.15 10.86 13.62
N LYS A 298 8.26 10.19 14.77
CA LYS A 298 8.87 10.75 15.98
C LYS A 298 10.28 10.21 16.19
N LYS A 299 11.18 11.01 16.76
CA LYS A 299 12.56 10.57 17.08
C LYS A 299 12.62 9.34 17.98
N TRP A 300 11.58 9.09 18.77
CA TRP A 300 11.49 7.97 19.72
C TRP A 300 10.66 6.79 19.21
N ALA A 301 9.87 6.98 18.16
CA ALA A 301 9.12 5.90 17.52
C ALA A 301 8.75 6.27 16.07
N ASP A 302 9.07 5.42 15.12
CA ASP A 302 8.65 5.60 13.73
C ASP A 302 7.13 5.52 13.61
N ARG A 303 6.51 4.65 14.40
CA ARG A 303 5.05 4.47 14.41
C ARG A 303 4.59 3.89 15.74
N LEU A 304 3.63 4.57 16.37
CA LEU A 304 2.88 4.07 17.52
C LEU A 304 1.39 4.21 17.20
N MET A 305 0.67 3.09 17.11
CA MET A 305 -0.75 3.06 16.73
C MET A 305 -1.56 2.25 17.74
N LEU A 306 -2.72 2.78 18.09
CA LEU A 306 -3.78 2.07 18.77
C LEU A 306 -4.87 1.75 17.74
N GLY A 307 -5.28 0.49 17.67
CA GLY A 307 -6.35 0.03 16.79
C GLY A 307 -7.56 -0.43 17.60
N PHE A 308 -8.74 -0.23 17.05
CA PHE A 308 -9.98 -0.80 17.54
C PHE A 308 -10.78 -1.40 16.37
N THR A 309 -11.53 -2.44 16.66
CA THR A 309 -12.39 -3.11 15.70
C THR A 309 -13.75 -3.33 16.32
N TYR A 310 -14.78 -2.96 15.60
CA TYR A 310 -16.17 -3.29 15.89
C TYR A 310 -16.73 -4.08 14.72
N SER A 311 -17.48 -5.13 15.00
CA SER A 311 -18.22 -5.87 13.96
C SER A 311 -19.52 -6.38 14.51
N HIS A 312 -20.56 -6.38 13.68
CA HIS A 312 -21.88 -6.91 13.97
C HIS A 312 -22.38 -7.72 12.76
N MET A 313 -23.09 -8.82 13.05
CA MET A 313 -23.68 -9.71 12.06
C MET A 313 -25.04 -10.18 12.50
#